data_5851547ff5b32879b98d6edd97bc4c70
#
_entry.id   5851547ff5b32879b98d6edd97bc4c70
#
_cell.length_a   1.000
_cell.length_b   1.000
_cell.length_c   1.000
_cell.angle_alpha   90.00
_cell.angle_beta   90.00
_cell.angle_gamma   90.00
#
_symmetry.space_group_name_H-M   'P 1'
#
loop_
_entity.id
_entity.type
_entity.pdbx_description
1 polymer ?
#
loop_
_entity_poly.entity_id
_entity_poly.type
_entity_poly.pdbx_seq_one_letter_code
_entity_poly.pdbx_strand_id
1 'polypeptide(L)'
;MAQDEQVLVVERKALEQAGMFQGLAFDVERYFSRIFVPGVPRYMSRPQAEADPAYKQLIPYVIMTCDGKVLSYVRGRRAGETRLVGLRSIGIGGHINPADDMPLFSADSREAYLAAVEREVAEEVSVEASHTNRVVALLNDDSTEVGSVHLGIVHLWALDSANVGKREQMITQMAFMSLPELREVRDTMETWSQLCLDGLAEMTR
;
A
#
# COMPACT_ATOMS: atom_id res chain seq x y z
N MET A 1 24.95 13.90 7.48
CA MET A 1 24.50 12.51 7.67
C MET A 1 23.03 12.51 7.29
N ALA A 2 22.60 11.73 6.31
CA ALA A 2 21.17 11.57 6.03
C ALA A 2 20.51 11.06 7.32
N GLN A 3 19.46 11.75 7.78
CA GLN A 3 18.69 11.31 8.91
C GLN A 3 18.07 9.97 8.51
N ASP A 4 18.27 8.91 9.30
CA ASP A 4 17.65 7.61 9.01
C ASP A 4 16.13 7.80 8.90
N GLU A 5 15.57 7.44 7.76
CA GLU A 5 14.13 7.48 7.51
C GLU A 5 13.42 6.70 8.60
N GLN A 6 12.41 7.32 9.22
CA GLN A 6 11.57 6.69 10.22
C GLN A 6 10.28 6.20 9.56
N VAL A 7 9.89 4.96 9.81
CA VAL A 7 8.71 4.32 9.23
C VAL A 7 7.76 3.84 10.31
N LEU A 8 6.46 3.88 10.03
CA LEU A 8 5.43 3.41 10.95
C LEU A 8 5.38 1.89 10.93
N VAL A 9 5.54 1.29 12.11
CA VAL A 9 5.53 -0.17 12.28
C VAL A 9 4.53 -0.61 13.35
N VAL A 10 4.09 -1.86 13.25
CA VAL A 10 3.39 -2.60 14.31
C VAL A 10 4.14 -3.88 14.63
N GLU A 11 4.05 -4.34 15.87
CA GLU A 11 4.58 -5.66 16.21
C GLU A 11 3.79 -6.76 15.49
N ARG A 12 4.48 -7.73 14.91
CA ARG A 12 3.89 -8.92 14.27
C ARG A 12 2.90 -9.63 15.20
N LYS A 13 3.18 -9.60 16.50
CA LYS A 13 2.30 -10.16 17.55
C LYS A 13 0.88 -9.58 17.53
N ALA A 14 0.70 -8.31 17.15
CA ALA A 14 -0.63 -7.73 17.03
C ALA A 14 -1.46 -8.40 15.92
N LEU A 15 -0.81 -8.77 14.80
CA LEU A 15 -1.44 -9.53 13.71
C LEU A 15 -1.71 -10.98 14.15
N GLU A 16 -0.79 -11.60 14.86
CA GLU A 16 -0.97 -12.95 15.38
C GLU A 16 -2.18 -13.04 16.32
N GLN A 17 -2.38 -12.03 17.17
CA GLN A 17 -3.54 -11.94 18.06
C GLN A 17 -4.86 -11.70 17.31
N ALA A 18 -4.83 -11.02 16.17
CA ALA A 18 -5.99 -10.86 15.28
C ALA A 18 -6.26 -12.12 14.43
N GLY A 19 -5.29 -13.01 14.31
CA GLY A 19 -5.29 -14.19 13.45
C GLY A 19 -4.43 -13.98 12.22
N MET A 20 -3.25 -14.61 12.20
CA MET A 20 -2.31 -14.48 11.08
C MET A 20 -2.95 -14.96 9.78
N PHE A 21 -2.59 -14.31 8.68
CA PHE A 21 -3.07 -14.68 7.34
C PHE A 21 -1.94 -14.53 6.31
N GLN A 22 -2.12 -15.16 5.16
CA GLN A 22 -1.28 -15.03 3.98
C GLN A 22 -2.17 -14.59 2.81
N GLY A 23 -1.71 -13.64 2.00
CA GLY A 23 -2.49 -13.04 0.93
C GLY A 23 -3.37 -11.90 1.43
N LEU A 24 -4.65 -11.90 1.10
CA LEU A 24 -5.61 -10.85 1.44
C LEU A 24 -6.53 -11.24 2.58
N ALA A 25 -6.77 -10.30 3.49
CA ALA A 25 -7.79 -10.40 4.53
C ALA A 25 -8.81 -9.26 4.36
N PHE A 26 -10.09 -9.61 4.13
CA PHE A 26 -11.16 -8.65 3.85
C PHE A 26 -11.90 -8.18 5.11
N ASP A 27 -11.74 -8.86 6.24
CA ASP A 27 -12.29 -8.42 7.54
C ASP A 27 -11.36 -7.35 8.16
N VAL A 28 -11.37 -6.15 7.57
CA VAL A 28 -10.47 -5.04 7.92
C VAL A 28 -10.61 -4.66 9.39
N GLU A 29 -11.82 -4.54 9.93
CA GLU A 29 -12.08 -4.08 11.30
C GLU A 29 -11.50 -5.04 12.35
N ARG A 30 -11.46 -6.33 12.07
CA ARG A 30 -10.81 -7.33 12.93
C ARG A 30 -9.34 -7.00 13.20
N TYR A 31 -8.63 -6.52 12.18
CA TYR A 31 -7.21 -6.15 12.29
C TYR A 31 -7.04 -4.73 12.78
N PHE A 32 -7.82 -3.77 12.27
CA PHE A 32 -7.73 -2.37 12.67
C PHE A 32 -7.97 -2.19 14.17
N SER A 33 -8.91 -2.92 14.76
CA SER A 33 -9.14 -2.93 16.21
C SER A 33 -7.95 -3.43 17.04
N ARG A 34 -6.91 -3.97 16.43
CA ARG A 34 -5.69 -4.46 17.08
C ARG A 34 -4.46 -3.64 16.72
N ILE A 35 -4.32 -3.24 15.46
CA ILE A 35 -3.14 -2.52 14.99
C ILE A 35 -3.21 -1.02 15.21
N PHE A 36 -4.40 -0.40 15.24
CA PHE A 36 -4.58 1.04 15.51
C PHE A 36 -5.00 1.35 16.95
N VAL A 37 -4.61 0.51 17.90
CA VAL A 37 -4.77 0.80 19.34
C VAL A 37 -3.68 1.78 19.77
N PRO A 38 -3.98 2.80 20.59
CA PRO A 38 -2.97 3.71 21.11
C PRO A 38 -1.77 2.98 21.72
N GLY A 39 -0.55 3.31 21.26
CA GLY A 39 0.70 2.70 21.70
C GLY A 39 1.10 1.41 20.97
N VAL A 40 0.27 0.87 20.09
CA VAL A 40 0.63 -0.29 19.24
C VAL A 40 1.44 0.14 18.01
N PRO A 41 1.00 1.11 17.17
CA PRO A 41 1.85 1.65 16.12
C PRO A 41 2.96 2.51 16.73
N ARG A 42 4.18 2.41 16.17
CA ARG A 42 5.32 3.24 16.55
C ARG A 42 6.23 3.51 15.38
N TYR A 43 7.03 4.56 15.48
CA TYR A 43 8.07 4.81 14.49
C TYR A 43 9.36 4.05 14.83
N MET A 44 10.00 3.51 13.80
CA MET A 44 11.28 2.81 13.86
C MET A 44 12.14 3.25 12.69
N SER A 45 13.47 3.27 12.84
CA SER A 45 14.33 3.54 11.70
C SER A 45 14.14 2.47 10.62
N ARG A 46 14.04 2.88 9.36
CA ARG A 46 13.78 1.97 8.24
C ARG A 46 14.77 0.82 8.15
N PRO A 47 16.10 1.04 8.29
CA PRO A 47 17.05 -0.08 8.28
C PRO A 47 16.81 -1.10 9.40
N GLN A 48 16.36 -0.68 10.59
CA GLN A 48 15.99 -1.60 11.67
C GLN A 48 14.72 -2.37 11.34
N ALA A 49 13.69 -1.67 10.82
CA ALA A 49 12.41 -2.29 10.44
C ALA A 49 12.58 -3.30 9.30
N GLU A 50 13.48 -3.04 8.35
CA GLU A 50 13.78 -3.98 7.24
C GLU A 50 14.58 -5.21 7.69
N ALA A 51 15.29 -5.14 8.81
CA ALA A 51 16.12 -6.23 9.34
C ALA A 51 15.41 -7.09 10.40
N ASP A 52 14.25 -6.67 10.92
CA ASP A 52 13.58 -7.33 12.03
C ASP A 52 12.16 -7.79 11.68
N PRO A 53 11.95 -9.08 11.36
CA PRO A 53 10.64 -9.63 11.01
C PRO A 53 9.66 -9.71 12.20
N ALA A 54 10.07 -9.34 13.41
CA ALA A 54 9.15 -9.14 14.53
C ALA A 54 8.25 -7.91 14.35
N TYR A 55 8.57 -7.06 13.38
CA TYR A 55 7.80 -5.88 13.01
C TYR A 55 7.28 -5.94 11.58
N LYS A 56 6.15 -5.29 11.36
CA LYS A 56 5.57 -5.06 10.04
C LYS A 56 5.46 -3.55 9.80
N GLN A 57 6.09 -3.06 8.74
CA GLN A 57 5.93 -1.69 8.26
C GLN A 57 4.54 -1.54 7.64
N LEU A 58 3.77 -0.54 8.08
CA LEU A 58 2.44 -0.27 7.51
C LEU A 58 2.60 0.48 6.19
N ILE A 59 2.11 -0.11 5.12
CA ILE A 59 2.19 0.44 3.77
C ILE A 59 0.78 0.67 3.24
N PRO A 60 0.31 1.92 3.07
CA PRO A 60 -0.85 2.19 2.23
C PRO A 60 -0.57 1.66 0.82
N TYR A 61 -1.51 0.89 0.27
CA TYR A 61 -1.43 0.34 -1.07
C TYR A 61 -2.72 0.70 -1.81
N VAL A 62 -2.66 1.76 -2.63
CA VAL A 62 -3.81 2.39 -3.24
C VAL A 62 -4.03 1.86 -4.65
N ILE A 63 -5.12 1.15 -4.86
CA ILE A 63 -5.59 0.69 -6.18
C ILE A 63 -6.60 1.71 -6.70
N MET A 64 -6.35 2.28 -7.87
CA MET A 64 -7.22 3.25 -8.53
C MET A 64 -8.03 2.59 -9.63
N THR A 65 -9.34 2.80 -9.62
CA THR A 65 -10.25 2.28 -10.64
C THR A 65 -11.04 3.41 -11.30
N CYS A 66 -11.31 3.27 -12.60
CA CYS A 66 -12.16 4.17 -13.37
C CYS A 66 -12.84 3.37 -14.48
N ASP A 67 -14.18 3.46 -14.62
CA ASP A 67 -14.97 2.78 -15.66
C ASP A 67 -14.66 1.28 -15.80
N GLY A 68 -14.51 0.58 -14.66
CA GLY A 68 -14.21 -0.85 -14.63
C GLY A 68 -12.78 -1.24 -15.03
N LYS A 69 -11.90 -0.26 -15.21
CA LYS A 69 -10.47 -0.44 -15.47
C LYS A 69 -9.66 -0.10 -14.23
N VAL A 70 -8.45 -0.61 -14.13
CA VAL A 70 -7.51 -0.39 -13.01
C VAL A 70 -6.27 0.33 -13.52
N LEU A 71 -5.80 1.33 -12.79
CA LEU A 71 -4.53 1.99 -13.07
C LEU A 71 -3.40 0.98 -12.90
N SER A 72 -2.55 0.88 -13.92
CA SER A 72 -1.37 0.01 -13.90
C SER A 72 -0.18 0.75 -14.46
N TYR A 73 1.01 0.44 -13.94
CA TYR A 73 2.27 1.03 -14.38
C TYR A 73 3.43 0.03 -14.25
N VAL A 74 4.57 0.35 -14.85
CA VAL A 74 5.80 -0.42 -14.70
C VAL A 74 6.80 0.39 -13.89
N ARG A 75 7.41 -0.23 -12.86
CA ARG A 75 8.42 0.41 -12.00
C ARG A 75 9.72 0.64 -12.77
N GLY A 76 10.14 1.89 -12.83
CA GLY A 76 11.37 2.32 -13.49
C GLY A 76 12.63 2.05 -12.65
N ARG A 77 13.80 2.20 -13.27
CA ARG A 77 15.12 1.88 -12.67
C ARG A 77 15.56 2.74 -11.48
N ARG A 78 14.85 3.83 -11.18
CA ARG A 78 15.18 4.75 -10.07
C ARG A 78 14.29 4.53 -8.85
N ALA A 79 13.48 3.49 -8.83
CA ALA A 79 12.66 3.14 -7.68
C ALA A 79 13.55 2.83 -6.47
N GLY A 80 13.17 3.30 -5.29
CA GLY A 80 13.91 3.07 -4.06
C GLY A 80 14.04 1.58 -3.71
N GLU A 81 13.10 0.76 -4.20
CA GLU A 81 13.12 -0.71 -4.08
C GLU A 81 13.60 -1.33 -5.40
N THR A 82 14.91 -1.61 -5.47
CA THR A 82 15.58 -2.11 -6.69
C THR A 82 15.10 -3.50 -7.11
N ARG A 83 14.59 -4.32 -6.18
CA ARG A 83 14.09 -5.68 -6.44
C ARG A 83 12.81 -5.70 -7.28
N LEU A 84 12.06 -4.59 -7.29
CA LEU A 84 10.79 -4.46 -8.02
C LEU A 84 10.94 -3.76 -9.38
N VAL A 85 12.16 -3.37 -9.77
CA VAL A 85 12.43 -2.68 -11.04
C VAL A 85 12.02 -3.52 -12.23
N GLY A 86 11.25 -2.93 -13.14
CA GLY A 86 10.75 -3.59 -14.35
C GLY A 86 9.48 -4.42 -14.13
N LEU A 87 9.05 -4.63 -12.88
CA LEU A 87 7.79 -5.30 -12.60
C LEU A 87 6.62 -4.32 -12.76
N ARG A 88 5.47 -4.87 -13.13
CA ARG A 88 4.22 -4.13 -13.22
C ARG A 88 3.55 -4.04 -11.86
N SER A 89 3.00 -2.88 -11.55
CA SER A 89 2.18 -2.65 -10.36
C SER A 89 0.77 -2.17 -10.73
N ILE A 90 -0.20 -2.46 -9.86
CA ILE A 90 -1.56 -1.89 -9.86
C ILE A 90 -1.86 -1.08 -8.60
N GLY A 91 -0.88 -0.96 -7.70
CA GLY A 91 -1.04 -0.19 -6.47
C GLY A 91 0.08 0.84 -6.31
N ILE A 92 -0.28 2.00 -5.81
CA ILE A 92 0.61 3.07 -5.40
C ILE A 92 0.72 3.03 -3.89
N GLY A 93 1.93 3.10 -3.35
CA GLY A 93 2.12 3.07 -1.91
C GLY A 93 3.54 3.40 -1.49
N GLY A 94 3.67 3.84 -0.26
CA GLY A 94 4.93 4.22 0.33
C GLY A 94 4.92 4.10 1.84
N HIS A 95 5.97 4.57 2.50
CA HIS A 95 6.12 4.49 3.94
C HIS A 95 5.44 5.67 4.63
N ILE A 96 4.76 5.39 5.73
CA ILE A 96 4.23 6.43 6.61
C ILE A 96 5.37 6.89 7.51
N ASN A 97 5.64 8.19 7.55
CA ASN A 97 6.75 8.79 8.29
C ASN A 97 6.26 9.85 9.30
N PRO A 98 7.08 10.29 10.27
CA PRO A 98 6.68 11.26 11.29
C PRO A 98 6.27 12.63 10.73
N ALA A 99 6.69 12.99 9.50
CA ALA A 99 6.31 14.26 8.87
C ALA A 99 4.82 14.30 8.47
N ASP A 100 4.14 13.16 8.48
CA ASP A 100 2.69 13.07 8.29
C ASP A 100 1.89 13.62 9.50
N ASP A 101 2.61 14.15 10.50
CA ASP A 101 2.05 14.82 11.69
C ASP A 101 1.00 13.94 12.42
N MET A 102 1.25 12.62 12.42
CA MET A 102 0.38 11.66 13.08
C MET A 102 0.57 11.74 14.60
N PRO A 103 -0.39 12.26 15.36
CA PRO A 103 -0.40 12.03 16.79
C PRO A 103 -0.76 10.54 17.01
N LEU A 104 0.25 9.68 17.17
CA LEU A 104 0.11 8.22 17.42
C LEU A 104 -0.82 7.88 18.60
N PHE A 105 -1.26 8.88 19.34
CA PHE A 105 -2.00 8.77 20.59
C PHE A 105 -3.31 9.58 20.62
N SER A 106 -3.73 10.20 19.50
CA SER A 106 -5.00 10.90 19.42
C SER A 106 -6.14 9.96 18.99
N ALA A 107 -7.37 10.32 19.33
CA ALA A 107 -8.57 9.64 18.84
C ALA A 107 -8.71 9.68 17.31
N ASP A 108 -7.96 10.57 16.63
CA ASP A 108 -7.99 10.85 15.20
C ASP A 108 -6.84 10.19 14.41
N SER A 109 -6.21 9.13 14.94
CA SER A 109 -5.11 8.42 14.25
C SER A 109 -5.50 7.92 12.84
N ARG A 110 -6.79 7.71 12.60
CA ARG A 110 -7.31 7.31 11.28
C ARG A 110 -7.29 8.48 10.28
N GLU A 111 -7.63 9.69 10.70
CA GLU A 111 -7.61 10.87 9.81
C GLU A 111 -6.17 11.22 9.41
N ALA A 112 -5.25 11.21 10.35
CA ALA A 112 -3.84 11.42 10.10
C ALA A 112 -3.25 10.32 9.18
N TYR A 113 -3.64 9.07 9.37
CA TYR A 113 -3.28 7.99 8.46
C TYR A 113 -3.79 8.25 7.03
N LEU A 114 -5.05 8.68 6.87
CA LEU A 114 -5.62 8.99 5.56
C LEU A 114 -4.92 10.18 4.89
N ALA A 115 -4.51 11.19 5.66
CA ALA A 115 -3.70 12.30 5.14
C ALA A 115 -2.33 11.83 4.62
N ALA A 116 -1.69 10.88 5.31
CA ALA A 116 -0.46 10.23 4.83
C ALA A 116 -0.68 9.48 3.51
N VAL A 117 -1.80 8.76 3.38
CA VAL A 117 -2.17 8.06 2.12
C VAL A 117 -2.27 9.04 0.95
N GLU A 118 -2.98 10.16 1.14
CA GLU A 118 -3.13 11.20 0.11
C GLU A 118 -1.78 11.81 -0.29
N ARG A 119 -0.88 12.05 0.69
CA ARG A 119 0.46 12.58 0.43
C ARG A 119 1.29 11.59 -0.40
N GLU A 120 1.36 10.31 -0.01
CA GLU A 120 2.11 9.29 -0.72
C GLU A 120 1.63 9.17 -2.18
N VAL A 121 0.31 9.14 -2.39
CA VAL A 121 -0.25 9.14 -3.75
C VAL A 121 0.17 10.39 -4.51
N ALA A 122 0.07 11.59 -3.88
CA ALA A 122 0.38 12.86 -4.53
C ALA A 122 1.88 13.03 -4.88
N GLU A 123 2.77 12.32 -4.21
CA GLU A 123 4.20 12.28 -4.54
C GLU A 123 4.44 11.52 -5.85
N GLU A 124 3.78 10.40 -6.06
CA GLU A 124 3.98 9.54 -7.23
C GLU A 124 3.15 9.96 -8.45
N VAL A 125 1.88 10.38 -8.25
CA VAL A 125 0.95 10.74 -9.33
C VAL A 125 0.17 12.01 -9.03
N SER A 126 -0.28 12.69 -10.09
CA SER A 126 -1.32 13.73 -9.98
C SER A 126 -2.66 13.12 -10.29
N VAL A 127 -3.62 13.24 -9.36
CA VAL A 127 -4.99 12.81 -9.55
C VAL A 127 -5.86 14.06 -9.68
N GLU A 128 -6.35 14.33 -10.90
CA GLU A 128 -7.24 15.47 -11.21
C GLU A 128 -8.69 14.99 -11.37
N ALA A 129 -9.05 13.97 -10.62
CA ALA A 129 -10.37 13.35 -10.59
C ALA A 129 -10.92 13.32 -9.17
N SER A 130 -12.23 13.53 -9.01
CA SER A 130 -12.88 13.22 -7.74
C SER A 130 -12.89 11.72 -7.51
N HIS A 131 -12.77 11.30 -6.26
CA HIS A 131 -12.75 9.88 -5.93
C HIS A 131 -13.41 9.57 -4.59
N THR A 132 -13.81 8.32 -4.44
CA THR A 132 -14.14 7.74 -3.15
C THR A 132 -12.98 6.86 -2.68
N ASN A 133 -12.69 6.88 -1.38
CA ASN A 133 -11.62 6.08 -0.78
C ASN A 133 -12.22 5.09 0.23
N ARG A 134 -11.96 3.79 0.04
CA ARG A 134 -12.35 2.73 0.98
C ARG A 134 -11.16 1.85 1.28
N VAL A 135 -10.92 1.51 2.55
CA VAL A 135 -10.05 0.38 2.90
C VAL A 135 -10.82 -0.90 2.64
N VAL A 136 -10.28 -1.77 1.81
CA VAL A 136 -10.99 -2.97 1.32
C VAL A 136 -10.35 -4.28 1.74
N ALA A 137 -9.07 -4.27 2.10
CA ALA A 137 -8.36 -5.46 2.58
C ALA A 137 -7.07 -5.07 3.32
N LEU A 138 -6.51 -6.03 4.06
CA LEU A 138 -5.10 -6.04 4.41
C LEU A 138 -4.38 -7.07 3.54
N LEU A 139 -3.08 -6.83 3.28
CA LEU A 139 -2.24 -7.69 2.48
C LEU A 139 -0.99 -8.09 3.28
N ASN A 140 -0.79 -9.39 3.47
CA ASN A 140 0.39 -9.95 4.09
C ASN A 140 1.00 -11.02 3.17
N ASP A 141 2.29 -10.90 2.88
CA ASP A 141 3.01 -11.87 2.05
C ASP A 141 4.35 -12.23 2.68
N ASP A 142 4.34 -13.23 3.53
CA ASP A 142 5.55 -13.73 4.21
C ASP A 142 6.44 -14.62 3.31
N SER A 143 6.05 -14.83 2.05
CA SER A 143 6.80 -15.67 1.11
C SER A 143 8.01 -14.94 0.51
N THR A 144 8.10 -13.63 0.66
CA THR A 144 9.19 -12.80 0.14
C THR A 144 9.89 -12.05 1.27
N GLU A 145 11.17 -11.72 1.10
CA GLU A 145 11.92 -10.91 2.07
C GLU A 145 11.25 -9.55 2.32
N VAL A 146 10.81 -8.88 1.26
CA VAL A 146 10.09 -7.60 1.36
C VAL A 146 8.77 -7.78 2.11
N GLY A 147 7.95 -8.74 1.69
CA GLY A 147 6.65 -8.98 2.29
C GLY A 147 6.73 -9.41 3.76
N SER A 148 7.82 -10.10 4.17
CA SER A 148 7.99 -10.56 5.54
C SER A 148 8.05 -9.44 6.58
N VAL A 149 8.45 -8.22 6.18
CA VAL A 149 8.58 -7.02 7.03
C VAL A 149 7.59 -5.92 6.68
N HIS A 150 6.64 -6.16 5.74
CA HIS A 150 5.62 -5.20 5.33
C HIS A 150 4.21 -5.75 5.54
N LEU A 151 3.26 -4.86 5.83
CA LEU A 151 1.82 -5.12 5.86
C LEU A 151 1.13 -4.07 5.00
N GLY A 152 0.52 -4.50 3.91
CA GLY A 152 -0.26 -3.63 3.04
C GLY A 152 -1.64 -3.33 3.65
N ILE A 153 -2.04 -2.07 3.63
CA ILE A 153 -3.41 -1.65 3.87
C ILE A 153 -3.97 -1.23 2.50
N VAL A 154 -4.83 -2.09 1.94
CA VAL A 154 -5.31 -1.92 0.57
C VAL A 154 -6.46 -0.94 0.54
N HIS A 155 -6.26 0.17 -0.15
CA HIS A 155 -7.26 1.17 -0.46
C HIS A 155 -7.79 0.98 -1.88
N LEU A 156 -9.09 1.12 -2.06
CA LEU A 156 -9.71 1.22 -3.36
C LEU A 156 -10.19 2.67 -3.57
N TRP A 157 -9.57 3.36 -4.53
CA TRP A 157 -10.00 4.66 -5.01
C TRP A 157 -10.82 4.48 -6.28
N ALA A 158 -12.12 4.79 -6.22
CA ALA A 158 -12.97 4.81 -7.40
C ALA A 158 -13.04 6.24 -7.94
N LEU A 159 -12.42 6.45 -9.09
CA LEU A 159 -12.31 7.76 -9.74
C LEU A 159 -13.49 8.00 -10.68
N ASP A 160 -13.95 9.24 -10.77
CA ASP A 160 -14.98 9.70 -11.71
C ASP A 160 -14.44 9.94 -13.13
N SER A 161 -13.12 10.03 -13.28
CA SER A 161 -12.45 10.17 -14.60
C SER A 161 -11.06 9.56 -14.58
N ALA A 162 -10.53 9.21 -15.75
CA ALA A 162 -9.18 8.64 -15.91
C ALA A 162 -8.07 9.72 -15.92
N ASN A 163 -8.34 10.91 -15.37
CA ASN A 163 -7.39 12.04 -15.38
C ASN A 163 -6.33 11.87 -14.28
N VAL A 164 -5.40 10.96 -14.52
CA VAL A 164 -4.26 10.66 -13.65
C VAL A 164 -2.96 10.85 -14.44
N GLY A 165 -2.09 11.72 -13.94
CA GLY A 165 -0.78 12.01 -14.52
C GLY A 165 0.36 11.46 -13.64
N LYS A 166 1.46 11.03 -14.24
CA LYS A 166 2.66 10.66 -13.48
C LYS A 166 3.39 11.92 -13.00
N ARG A 167 3.85 11.94 -11.78
CA ARG A 167 4.77 12.96 -11.23
C ARG A 167 6.19 12.44 -11.15
N GLU A 168 6.37 11.20 -10.74
CA GLU A 168 7.70 10.62 -10.61
C GLU A 168 8.20 9.97 -11.90
N GLN A 169 9.52 10.10 -12.16
CA GLN A 169 10.19 9.45 -13.30
C GLN A 169 10.22 7.92 -13.16
N MET A 170 9.96 7.41 -11.97
CA MET A 170 9.96 5.98 -11.65
C MET A 170 8.72 5.26 -12.15
N ILE A 171 7.66 5.97 -12.49
CA ILE A 171 6.45 5.43 -13.10
C ILE A 171 6.59 5.47 -14.62
N THR A 172 6.54 4.31 -15.25
CA THR A 172 6.57 4.16 -16.69
C THR A 172 5.38 3.33 -17.19
N GLN A 173 5.02 3.44 -18.47
CA GLN A 173 3.91 2.67 -19.08
C GLN A 173 2.60 2.73 -18.24
N MET A 174 2.28 3.90 -17.69
CA MET A 174 1.07 4.08 -16.89
C MET A 174 -0.17 4.13 -17.80
N ALA A 175 -1.17 3.30 -17.50
CA ALA A 175 -2.44 3.26 -18.20
C ALA A 175 -3.53 2.61 -17.35
N PHE A 176 -4.79 2.97 -17.60
CA PHE A 176 -5.94 2.21 -17.10
C PHE A 176 -6.15 0.98 -18.00
N MET A 177 -6.07 -0.21 -17.41
CA MET A 177 -6.18 -1.50 -18.08
C MET A 177 -7.44 -2.24 -17.59
N SER A 178 -8.10 -2.92 -18.50
CA SER A 178 -9.21 -3.81 -18.18
C SER A 178 -8.74 -5.08 -17.47
N LEU A 179 -9.64 -5.77 -16.79
CA LEU A 179 -9.31 -6.99 -16.06
C LEU A 179 -8.74 -8.11 -16.98
N PRO A 180 -9.27 -8.35 -18.21
CA PRO A 180 -8.65 -9.28 -19.15
C PRO A 180 -7.21 -8.90 -19.51
N GLU A 181 -6.93 -7.63 -19.84
CA GLU A 181 -5.58 -7.15 -20.18
C GLU A 181 -4.61 -7.33 -19.00
N LEU A 182 -5.05 -7.07 -17.76
CA LEU A 182 -4.23 -7.27 -16.57
C LEU A 182 -3.90 -8.74 -16.33
N ARG A 183 -4.86 -9.65 -16.58
CA ARG A 183 -4.65 -11.10 -16.47
C ARG A 183 -3.63 -11.62 -17.47
N GLU A 184 -3.57 -11.08 -18.69
CA GLU A 184 -2.58 -11.45 -19.70
C GLU A 184 -1.15 -11.10 -19.29
N VAL A 185 -0.98 -10.04 -18.49
CA VAL A 185 0.34 -9.57 -18.03
C VAL A 185 0.63 -9.90 -16.57
N ARG A 186 -0.21 -10.73 -15.91
CA ARG A 186 -0.13 -11.06 -14.48
C ARG A 186 1.26 -11.52 -14.04
N ASP A 187 1.90 -12.38 -14.82
CA ASP A 187 3.21 -12.96 -14.51
C ASP A 187 4.36 -11.93 -14.55
N THR A 188 4.10 -10.74 -15.09
CA THR A 188 5.04 -9.61 -15.08
C THR A 188 4.85 -8.68 -13.88
N MET A 189 3.87 -8.97 -13.01
CA MET A 189 3.54 -8.13 -11.86
C MET A 189 4.35 -8.50 -10.62
N GLU A 190 4.54 -7.52 -9.74
CA GLU A 190 4.97 -7.77 -8.36
C GLU A 190 3.93 -8.62 -7.60
N THR A 191 4.37 -9.37 -6.59
CA THR A 191 3.51 -10.33 -5.86
C THR A 191 2.28 -9.68 -5.25
N TRP A 192 2.40 -8.49 -4.67
CA TRP A 192 1.28 -7.77 -4.09
C TRP A 192 0.21 -7.39 -5.13
N SER A 193 0.65 -6.97 -6.32
CA SER A 193 -0.25 -6.69 -7.42
C SER A 193 -0.96 -7.95 -7.93
N GLN A 194 -0.27 -9.09 -7.98
CA GLN A 194 -0.88 -10.37 -8.36
C GLN A 194 -1.97 -10.77 -7.37
N LEU A 195 -1.67 -10.71 -6.06
CA LEU A 195 -2.64 -11.02 -5.00
C LEU A 195 -3.86 -10.10 -5.06
N CYS A 196 -3.63 -8.78 -5.24
CA CYS A 196 -4.72 -7.81 -5.37
C CYS A 196 -5.55 -8.02 -6.64
N LEU A 197 -4.92 -8.35 -7.77
CA LEU A 197 -5.62 -8.66 -9.01
C LEU A 197 -6.53 -9.89 -8.84
N ASP A 198 -6.04 -10.93 -8.18
CA ASP A 198 -6.80 -12.16 -7.91
C ASP A 198 -8.00 -11.90 -6.97
N GLY A 199 -7.86 -10.99 -6.00
CA GLY A 199 -8.91 -10.61 -5.04
C GLY A 199 -9.79 -9.42 -5.47
N LEU A 200 -9.56 -8.84 -6.66
CA LEU A 200 -10.19 -7.57 -7.05
C LEU A 200 -11.74 -7.64 -7.09
N ALA A 201 -12.28 -8.77 -7.50
CA ALA A 201 -13.73 -8.97 -7.53
C ALA A 201 -14.39 -8.88 -6.14
N GLU A 202 -13.68 -9.27 -5.08
CA GLU A 202 -14.17 -9.14 -3.69
C GLU A 202 -14.05 -7.69 -3.21
N MET A 203 -12.97 -7.00 -3.57
CA MET A 203 -12.72 -5.60 -3.19
C MET A 203 -13.72 -4.62 -3.80
N THR A 204 -14.30 -4.95 -4.96
CA THR A 204 -15.23 -4.09 -5.72
C THR A 204 -16.71 -4.34 -5.42
N ARG A 205 -17.01 -5.27 -4.54
CA ARG A 205 -18.38 -5.48 -3.99
C ARG A 205 -18.69 -4.41 -2.94
#